data_e05d60dcba3ec18e9b77640f62e7a038
#
_entry.id   e05d60dcba3ec18e9b77640f62e7a038
#
_cell.length_a   1.000
_cell.length_b   1.000
_cell.length_c   1.000
_cell.angle_alpha   90.00
_cell.angle_beta   90.00
_cell.angle_gamma   90.00
#
_symmetry.space_group_name_H-M   'P 1'
#
loop_
_entity.id
_entity.type
_entity.pdbx_description
1 polymer ?
#
loop_
_entity_poly.entity_id
_entity_poly.type
_entity_poly.pdbx_seq_one_letter_code
_entity_poly.pdbx_strand_id
1 'polypeptide(L)'
;LAMGADTVAFLGIAAHFGSSMIAPQIGKFLDRYGVKKGLVLESVTIGAIFLYAAWAVHGITSGVFTGRVEQIFAFTAYIFIMIADHFNAVHVMLMKKLSDSPADVMENLSFGLSVDHVLAVTVSGLLGAVWKFVGPEWVFVLGAAVCLVHFGVAVWLGKRAN
;
A
#
# COMPACT_ATOMS: atom_id res chain seq x y z
N LEU A 1 9.35 18.46 -8.38
CA LEU A 1 9.94 18.75 -7.07
C LEU A 1 11.40 18.34 -7.06
N ALA A 2 12.32 19.31 -7.13
CA ALA A 2 13.74 19.07 -6.84
C ALA A 2 13.90 19.02 -5.30
N MET A 3 13.61 17.86 -4.70
CA MET A 3 13.88 17.67 -3.28
C MET A 3 15.35 17.31 -3.07
N GLY A 4 16.00 17.97 -2.11
CA GLY A 4 17.34 17.56 -1.69
C GLY A 4 17.34 16.18 -1.05
N ALA A 5 18.46 15.44 -1.14
CA ALA A 5 18.60 14.11 -0.53
C ALA A 5 18.28 14.13 0.97
N ASP A 6 18.61 15.21 1.67
CA ASP A 6 18.34 15.39 3.09
C ASP A 6 16.84 15.41 3.41
N THR A 7 16.03 16.05 2.56
CA THR A 7 14.57 16.09 2.71
C THR A 7 13.97 14.70 2.53
N VAL A 8 14.42 13.95 1.52
CA VAL A 8 13.97 12.57 1.27
C VAL A 8 14.33 11.65 2.43
N ALA A 9 15.56 11.76 2.95
CA ALA A 9 16.02 11.00 4.10
C ALA A 9 15.20 11.31 5.35
N PHE A 10 14.94 12.58 5.64
CA PHE A 10 14.11 13.01 6.78
C PHE A 10 12.68 12.48 6.66
N LEU A 11 12.07 12.57 5.49
CA LEU A 11 10.73 12.02 5.24
C LEU A 11 10.69 10.50 5.42
N GLY A 12 11.74 9.79 4.95
CA GLY A 12 11.88 8.35 5.17
C GLY A 12 11.92 8.01 6.65
N ILE A 13 12.74 8.72 7.44
CA ILE A 13 12.84 8.53 8.89
C ILE A 13 11.47 8.80 9.56
N ALA A 14 10.82 9.92 9.24
CA ALA A 14 9.52 10.28 9.80
C ALA A 14 8.44 9.26 9.45
N ALA A 15 8.42 8.76 8.21
CA ALA A 15 7.49 7.75 7.76
C ALA A 15 7.71 6.42 8.49
N HIS A 16 8.94 5.93 8.61
CA HIS A 16 9.27 4.70 9.33
C HIS A 16 8.99 4.81 10.83
N PHE A 17 9.26 5.97 11.44
CA PHE A 17 8.90 6.20 12.84
C PHE A 17 7.39 6.18 13.04
N GLY A 18 6.63 6.90 12.21
CA GLY A 18 5.17 6.91 12.27
C GLY A 18 4.57 5.51 12.04
N SER A 19 5.11 4.77 11.10
CA SER A 19 4.65 3.41 10.77
C SER A 19 4.97 2.40 11.86
N SER A 20 6.10 2.54 12.58
CA SER A 20 6.43 1.69 13.72
C SER A 20 5.42 1.82 14.88
N MET A 21 4.77 2.98 15.00
CA MET A 21 3.68 3.20 15.97
C MET A 21 2.35 2.58 15.51
N ILE A 22 2.14 2.42 14.21
CA ILE A 22 0.89 1.88 13.64
C ILE A 22 0.92 0.35 13.59
N ALA A 23 2.06 -0.27 13.33
CA ALA A 23 2.20 -1.72 13.22
C ALA A 23 1.62 -2.50 14.42
N PRO A 24 1.86 -2.13 15.71
CA PRO A 24 1.25 -2.80 16.84
C PRO A 24 -0.27 -2.65 16.91
N GLN A 25 -0.82 -1.56 16.36
CA GLN A 25 -2.27 -1.34 16.32
C GLN A 25 -2.94 -2.25 15.30
N ILE A 26 -2.28 -2.47 14.15
CA ILE A 26 -2.72 -3.45 13.15
C ILE A 26 -2.73 -4.85 13.79
N GLY A 27 -1.67 -5.25 14.49
CA GLY A 27 -1.61 -6.52 15.21
C GLY A 27 -2.77 -6.70 16.19
N LYS A 28 -3.01 -5.72 17.08
CA LYS A 28 -4.15 -5.74 18.02
C LYS A 28 -5.50 -5.82 17.31
N PHE A 29 -5.64 -5.13 16.19
CA PHE A 29 -6.86 -5.20 15.39
C PHE A 29 -7.07 -6.60 14.82
N LEU A 30 -6.02 -7.23 14.28
CA LEU A 30 -6.08 -8.58 13.73
C LEU A 30 -6.39 -9.62 14.81
N ASP A 31 -5.79 -9.49 15.99
CA ASP A 31 -6.08 -10.38 17.14
C ASP A 31 -7.54 -10.27 17.58
N ARG A 32 -8.10 -9.06 17.58
CA ARG A 32 -9.47 -8.81 18.04
C ARG A 32 -10.54 -9.16 17.00
N TYR A 33 -10.30 -8.82 15.74
CA TYR A 33 -11.31 -8.86 14.69
C TYR A 33 -11.07 -9.91 13.61
N GLY A 34 -9.88 -10.50 13.61
CA GLY A 34 -9.48 -11.55 12.70
C GLY A 34 -8.96 -11.03 11.35
N VAL A 35 -8.26 -11.92 10.65
CA VAL A 35 -7.55 -11.61 9.39
C VAL A 35 -8.48 -11.12 8.28
N LYS A 36 -9.73 -11.64 8.20
CA LYS A 36 -10.70 -11.23 7.18
C LYS A 36 -11.04 -9.74 7.25
N LYS A 37 -11.33 -9.25 8.48
CA LYS A 37 -11.58 -7.82 8.67
C LYS A 37 -10.32 -7.01 8.44
N GLY A 38 -9.14 -7.60 8.71
CA GLY A 38 -7.85 -7.03 8.37
C GLY A 38 -7.69 -6.80 6.87
N LEU A 39 -7.97 -7.80 6.02
CA LEU A 39 -7.92 -7.68 4.56
C LEU A 39 -8.88 -6.62 4.01
N VAL A 40 -10.08 -6.52 4.58
CA VAL A 40 -11.05 -5.48 4.19
C VAL A 40 -10.53 -4.10 4.59
N LEU A 41 -10.04 -3.95 5.83
CA LEU A 41 -9.47 -2.69 6.31
C LEU A 41 -8.28 -2.25 5.46
N GLU A 42 -7.37 -3.18 5.15
CA GLU A 42 -6.23 -2.97 4.28
C GLU A 42 -6.67 -2.44 2.90
N SER A 43 -7.58 -3.15 2.22
CA SER A 43 -8.06 -2.77 0.88
C SER A 43 -8.66 -1.37 0.87
N VAL A 44 -9.48 -1.04 1.86
CA VAL A 44 -10.12 0.28 1.97
C VAL A 44 -9.07 1.36 2.27
N THR A 45 -8.17 1.10 3.20
CA THR A 45 -7.16 2.09 3.62
C THR A 45 -6.17 2.36 2.49
N ILE A 46 -5.62 1.32 1.86
CA ILE A 46 -4.66 1.48 0.75
C ILE A 46 -5.36 2.11 -0.45
N GLY A 47 -6.58 1.71 -0.76
CA GLY A 47 -7.37 2.33 -1.83
C GLY A 47 -7.60 3.83 -1.60
N ALA A 48 -7.95 4.23 -0.38
CA ALA A 48 -8.10 5.64 -0.01
C ALA A 48 -6.77 6.42 -0.12
N ILE A 49 -5.66 5.81 0.29
CA ILE A 49 -4.32 6.39 0.16
C ILE A 49 -3.97 6.62 -1.32
N PHE A 50 -4.23 5.65 -2.19
CA PHE A 50 -3.98 5.79 -3.61
C PHE A 50 -4.86 6.86 -4.26
N LEU A 51 -6.14 6.94 -3.92
CA LEU A 51 -7.02 8.00 -4.41
C LEU A 51 -6.56 9.39 -3.93
N TYR A 52 -6.12 9.49 -2.67
CA TYR A 52 -5.52 10.72 -2.16
C TYR A 52 -4.25 11.09 -2.92
N ALA A 53 -3.36 10.13 -3.17
CA ALA A 53 -2.13 10.35 -3.92
C ALA A 53 -2.43 10.77 -5.37
N ALA A 54 -3.41 10.13 -6.03
CA ALA A 54 -3.85 10.52 -7.38
C ALA A 54 -4.34 11.97 -7.41
N TRP A 55 -5.19 12.35 -6.45
CA TRP A 55 -5.70 13.71 -6.33
C TRP A 55 -4.59 14.73 -6.04
N ALA A 56 -3.67 14.41 -5.13
CA ALA A 56 -2.54 15.28 -4.79
C ALA A 56 -1.61 15.49 -6.00
N VAL A 57 -1.25 14.40 -6.69
CA VAL A 57 -0.40 14.46 -7.89
C VAL A 57 -1.10 15.22 -9.03
N HIS A 58 -2.37 14.98 -9.26
CA HIS A 58 -3.14 15.73 -10.26
C HIS A 58 -3.17 17.24 -9.94
N GLY A 59 -3.39 17.62 -8.68
CA GLY A 59 -3.39 19.02 -8.26
C GLY A 59 -2.01 19.69 -8.44
N ILE A 60 -0.93 18.93 -8.24
CA ILE A 60 0.44 19.40 -8.48
C ILE A 60 0.73 19.55 -9.99
N THR A 61 0.42 18.52 -10.78
CA THR A 61 0.72 18.52 -12.23
C THR A 61 -0.12 19.52 -13.02
N SER A 62 -1.36 19.76 -12.57
CA SER A 62 -2.24 20.79 -13.16
C SER A 62 -1.94 22.24 -12.70
N GLY A 63 -0.99 22.40 -11.75
CA GLY A 63 -0.62 23.72 -11.22
C GLY A 63 -1.64 24.31 -10.23
N VAL A 64 -2.63 23.53 -9.79
CA VAL A 64 -3.59 23.96 -8.76
C VAL A 64 -2.90 24.07 -7.40
N PHE A 65 -2.00 23.12 -7.09
CA PHE A 65 -1.20 23.14 -5.88
C PHE A 65 0.19 23.64 -6.22
N THR A 66 0.60 24.75 -5.62
CA THR A 66 1.91 25.37 -5.87
C THR A 66 2.62 25.72 -4.56
N GLY A 67 3.95 25.83 -4.62
CA GLY A 67 4.77 26.29 -3.51
C GLY A 67 4.69 25.39 -2.27
N ARG A 68 4.35 25.96 -1.13
CA ARG A 68 4.26 25.20 0.14
C ARG A 68 3.10 24.17 0.13
N VAL A 69 2.00 24.48 -0.53
CA VAL A 69 0.84 23.59 -0.63
C VAL A 69 1.22 22.32 -1.41
N GLU A 70 1.93 22.49 -2.52
CA GLU A 70 2.49 21.39 -3.30
C GLU A 70 3.37 20.46 -2.44
N GLN A 71 4.28 21.06 -1.65
CA GLN A 71 5.16 20.30 -0.77
C GLN A 71 4.39 19.50 0.29
N ILE A 72 3.40 20.13 0.93
CA ILE A 72 2.56 19.46 1.95
C ILE A 72 1.86 18.25 1.35
N PHE A 73 1.21 18.38 0.20
CA PHE A 73 0.51 17.26 -0.41
C PHE A 73 1.44 16.16 -0.91
N ALA A 74 2.59 16.52 -1.49
CA ALA A 74 3.58 15.54 -1.89
C ALA A 74 4.14 14.76 -0.69
N PHE A 75 4.45 15.44 0.42
CA PHE A 75 5.01 14.80 1.62
C PHE A 75 3.98 13.93 2.32
N THR A 76 2.75 14.39 2.46
CA THR A 76 1.71 13.59 3.09
C THR A 76 1.33 12.37 2.24
N ALA A 77 1.29 12.49 0.91
CA ALA A 77 1.08 11.36 0.02
C ALA A 77 2.20 10.31 0.17
N TYR A 78 3.46 10.76 0.20
CA TYR A 78 4.62 9.89 0.42
C TYR A 78 4.52 9.15 1.77
N ILE A 79 4.25 9.87 2.86
CA ILE A 79 4.14 9.29 4.20
C ILE A 79 3.00 8.25 4.25
N PHE A 80 1.84 8.54 3.66
CA PHE A 80 0.72 7.61 3.65
C PHE A 80 1.02 6.34 2.85
N ILE A 81 1.72 6.46 1.71
CA ILE A 81 2.16 5.30 0.93
C ILE A 81 3.13 4.43 1.74
N MET A 82 4.08 5.05 2.45
CA MET A 82 5.01 4.31 3.33
C MET A 82 4.30 3.62 4.51
N ILE A 83 3.23 4.23 5.04
CA ILE A 83 2.41 3.61 6.08
C ILE A 83 1.64 2.40 5.53
N ALA A 84 1.19 2.46 4.27
CA ALA A 84 0.47 1.37 3.62
C ALA A 84 1.27 0.05 3.57
N ASP A 85 2.59 0.12 3.47
CA ASP A 85 3.49 -1.04 3.46
C ASP A 85 3.38 -1.92 4.72
N HIS A 86 2.95 -1.34 5.85
CA HIS A 86 2.81 -2.07 7.13
C HIS A 86 1.58 -2.99 7.18
N PHE A 87 0.66 -2.88 6.24
CA PHE A 87 -0.43 -3.84 6.10
C PHE A 87 0.03 -5.22 5.63
N ASN A 88 1.28 -5.36 5.18
CA ASN A 88 1.88 -6.66 4.86
C ASN A 88 1.77 -7.68 6.02
N ALA A 89 1.69 -7.22 7.26
CA ALA A 89 1.43 -8.07 8.42
C ALA A 89 0.13 -8.87 8.31
N VAL A 90 -0.90 -8.35 7.61
CA VAL A 90 -2.17 -9.03 7.37
C VAL A 90 -1.97 -10.26 6.51
N HIS A 91 -1.13 -10.16 5.47
CA HIS A 91 -0.80 -11.26 4.57
C HIS A 91 -0.02 -12.36 5.28
N VAL A 92 0.97 -11.97 6.11
CA VAL A 92 1.74 -12.93 6.93
C VAL A 92 0.81 -13.72 7.87
N MET A 93 -0.13 -13.04 8.52
CA MET A 93 -1.10 -13.71 9.39
C MET A 93 -2.08 -14.58 8.62
N LEU A 94 -2.48 -14.17 7.41
CA LEU A 94 -3.32 -14.99 6.52
C LEU A 94 -2.58 -16.28 6.15
N MET A 95 -1.33 -16.18 5.69
CA MET A 95 -0.52 -17.36 5.35
C MET A 95 -0.34 -18.30 6.54
N LYS A 96 -0.05 -17.75 7.73
CA LYS A 96 0.02 -18.55 8.95
C LYS A 96 -1.29 -19.28 9.26
N LYS A 97 -2.43 -18.67 8.98
CA LYS A 97 -3.75 -19.26 9.23
C LYS A 97 -4.15 -20.33 8.21
N LEU A 98 -3.64 -20.23 6.98
CA LEU A 98 -3.92 -21.15 5.89
C LEU A 98 -2.94 -22.32 5.82
N SER A 99 -1.86 -22.31 6.60
CA SER A 99 -0.81 -23.33 6.61
C SER A 99 -1.05 -24.31 7.75
N ASP A 100 -0.82 -25.60 7.48
CA ASP A 100 -1.01 -26.69 8.44
C ASP A 100 0.18 -26.88 9.36
N SER A 101 1.37 -26.46 8.93
CA SER A 101 2.62 -26.59 9.69
C SER A 101 3.50 -25.31 9.59
N PRO A 102 4.45 -25.11 10.53
CA PRO A 102 5.42 -24.01 10.41
C PRO A 102 6.28 -24.08 9.13
N ALA A 103 6.55 -25.27 8.61
CA ALA A 103 7.28 -25.45 7.35
C ALA A 103 6.47 -24.91 6.17
N ASP A 104 5.18 -25.22 6.11
CA ASP A 104 4.28 -24.73 5.07
C ASP A 104 4.13 -23.21 5.11
N VAL A 105 4.17 -22.59 6.30
CA VAL A 105 4.19 -21.12 6.43
C VAL A 105 5.40 -20.53 5.71
N MET A 106 6.58 -21.11 5.94
CA MET A 106 7.82 -20.61 5.31
C MET A 106 7.80 -20.81 3.80
N GLU A 107 7.32 -21.96 3.33
CA GLU A 107 7.20 -22.24 1.90
C GLU A 107 6.22 -21.28 1.22
N ASN A 108 5.04 -21.09 1.79
CA ASN A 108 4.01 -20.18 1.26
C ASN A 108 4.48 -18.71 1.26
N LEU A 109 5.19 -18.27 2.32
CA LEU A 109 5.77 -16.93 2.37
C LEU A 109 6.87 -16.74 1.32
N SER A 110 7.75 -17.75 1.14
CA SER A 110 8.84 -17.69 0.15
C SER A 110 8.28 -17.67 -1.26
N PHE A 111 7.24 -18.47 -1.55
CA PHE A 111 6.55 -18.46 -2.83
C PHE A 111 5.87 -17.10 -3.07
N GLY A 112 5.12 -16.59 -2.09
CA GLY A 112 4.47 -15.28 -2.17
C GLY A 112 5.47 -14.17 -2.45
N LEU A 113 6.61 -14.15 -1.73
CA LEU A 113 7.67 -13.16 -1.94
C LEU A 113 8.27 -13.25 -3.35
N SER A 114 8.44 -14.46 -3.88
CA SER A 114 8.95 -14.66 -5.25
C SER A 114 7.97 -14.12 -6.31
N VAL A 115 6.67 -14.37 -6.12
CA VAL A 115 5.61 -13.84 -6.99
C VAL A 115 5.57 -12.31 -6.90
N ASP A 116 5.66 -11.73 -5.70
CA ASP A 116 5.69 -10.29 -5.49
C ASP A 116 6.86 -9.63 -6.22
N HIS A 117 8.04 -10.24 -6.21
CA HIS A 117 9.21 -9.71 -6.93
C HIS A 117 9.00 -9.72 -8.45
N VAL A 118 8.46 -10.81 -9.02
CA VAL A 118 8.15 -10.87 -10.45
C VAL A 118 7.10 -9.83 -10.83
N LEU A 119 6.05 -9.71 -10.02
CA LEU A 119 5.01 -8.70 -10.23
C LEU A 119 5.57 -7.28 -10.08
N ALA A 120 6.39 -7.02 -9.08
CA ALA A 120 6.99 -5.70 -8.87
C ALA A 120 7.80 -5.25 -10.08
N VAL A 121 8.63 -6.12 -10.67
CA VAL A 121 9.40 -5.79 -11.87
C VAL A 121 8.50 -5.56 -13.08
N THR A 122 7.54 -6.46 -13.31
CA THR A 122 6.64 -6.39 -14.49
C THR A 122 5.71 -5.18 -14.40
N VAL A 123 5.07 -4.98 -13.25
CA VAL A 123 4.13 -3.89 -13.02
C VAL A 123 4.86 -2.54 -13.03
N SER A 124 6.08 -2.45 -12.47
CA SER A 124 6.86 -1.21 -12.50
C SER A 124 7.16 -0.75 -13.93
N GLY A 125 7.47 -1.68 -14.85
CA GLY A 125 7.65 -1.36 -16.25
C GLY A 125 6.38 -0.83 -16.91
N LEU A 126 5.24 -1.44 -16.66
CA LEU A 126 3.93 -1.01 -17.16
C LEU A 126 3.53 0.35 -16.58
N LEU A 127 3.69 0.53 -15.27
CA LEU A 127 3.36 1.79 -14.59
C LEU A 127 4.29 2.92 -15.02
N GLY A 128 5.55 2.63 -15.35
CA GLY A 128 6.47 3.60 -15.96
C GLY A 128 5.98 4.08 -17.32
N ALA A 129 5.41 3.20 -18.15
CA ALA A 129 4.79 3.59 -19.39
C ALA A 129 3.52 4.44 -19.17
N VAL A 130 2.65 4.05 -18.23
CA VAL A 130 1.47 4.86 -17.86
C VAL A 130 1.89 6.25 -17.38
N TRP A 131 2.88 6.32 -16.49
CA TRP A 131 3.44 7.59 -16.01
C TRP A 131 3.87 8.50 -17.16
N LYS A 132 4.60 7.95 -18.13
CA LYS A 132 5.17 8.70 -19.24
C LYS A 132 4.13 9.14 -20.28
N PHE A 133 3.16 8.28 -20.62
CA PHE A 133 2.28 8.49 -21.77
C PHE A 133 0.87 8.97 -21.39
N VAL A 134 0.43 8.69 -20.17
CA VAL A 134 -0.94 9.02 -19.72
C VAL A 134 -0.93 10.09 -18.64
N GLY A 135 -0.03 9.95 -17.65
CA GLY A 135 0.12 10.89 -16.55
C GLY A 135 0.42 10.18 -15.22
N PRO A 136 1.16 10.85 -14.33
CA PRO A 136 1.59 10.24 -13.07
C PRO A 136 0.41 9.93 -12.13
N GLU A 137 -0.66 10.70 -12.14
CA GLU A 137 -1.86 10.47 -11.33
C GLU A 137 -2.55 9.13 -11.65
N TRP A 138 -2.48 8.70 -12.92
CA TRP A 138 -3.11 7.45 -13.36
C TRP A 138 -2.46 6.19 -12.78
N VAL A 139 -1.18 6.27 -12.41
CA VAL A 139 -0.51 5.19 -11.69
C VAL A 139 -1.22 4.90 -10.37
N PHE A 140 -1.60 5.93 -9.64
CA PHE A 140 -2.31 5.81 -8.37
C PHE A 140 -3.78 5.42 -8.56
N VAL A 141 -4.44 5.91 -9.61
CA VAL A 141 -5.80 5.48 -9.97
C VAL A 141 -5.84 3.97 -10.26
N LEU A 142 -4.88 3.46 -11.01
CA LEU A 142 -4.75 2.02 -11.25
C LEU A 142 -4.49 1.24 -9.96
N GLY A 143 -3.63 1.76 -9.07
CA GLY A 143 -3.44 1.17 -7.74
C GLY A 143 -4.73 1.09 -6.94
N ALA A 144 -5.54 2.16 -6.95
CA ALA A 144 -6.85 2.16 -6.30
C ALA A 144 -7.82 1.14 -6.94
N ALA A 145 -7.80 0.98 -8.26
CA ALA A 145 -8.61 -0.03 -8.95
C ALA A 145 -8.22 -1.46 -8.55
N VAL A 146 -6.93 -1.74 -8.39
CA VAL A 146 -6.45 -3.03 -7.86
C VAL A 146 -6.94 -3.25 -6.43
N CYS A 147 -6.97 -2.21 -5.59
CA CYS A 147 -7.53 -2.32 -4.23
C CYS A 147 -9.03 -2.65 -4.22
N LEU A 148 -9.81 -2.22 -5.23
CA LEU A 148 -11.21 -2.63 -5.36
C LEU A 148 -11.34 -4.13 -5.68
N VAL A 149 -10.46 -4.67 -6.52
CA VAL A 149 -10.41 -6.12 -6.80
C VAL A 149 -10.03 -6.87 -5.52
N HIS A 150 -9.00 -6.41 -4.81
CA HIS A 150 -8.59 -6.99 -3.53
C HIS A 150 -9.71 -6.96 -2.49
N PHE A 151 -10.44 -5.86 -2.39
CA PHE A 151 -11.63 -5.75 -1.53
C PHE A 151 -12.68 -6.81 -1.88
N GLY A 152 -12.97 -6.98 -3.18
CA GLY A 152 -13.90 -8.02 -3.66
C GLY A 152 -13.47 -9.42 -3.23
N VAL A 153 -12.19 -9.74 -3.36
CA VAL A 153 -11.60 -11.03 -2.92
C VAL A 153 -11.71 -11.17 -1.39
N ALA A 154 -11.38 -10.13 -0.62
CA ALA A 154 -11.46 -10.15 0.83
C ALA A 154 -12.89 -10.44 1.34
N VAL A 155 -13.88 -9.80 0.71
CA VAL A 155 -15.32 -10.04 1.03
C VAL A 155 -15.75 -11.45 0.64
N TRP A 156 -15.30 -11.95 -0.52
CA TRP A 156 -15.61 -13.30 -1.01
C TRP A 156 -15.03 -14.38 -0.09
N LEU A 157 -13.76 -14.26 0.28
CA LEU A 157 -13.13 -15.14 1.28
C LEU A 157 -13.89 -15.10 2.60
N GLY A 158 -14.41 -13.93 2.99
CA GLY A 158 -15.24 -13.76 4.17
C GLY A 158 -16.51 -14.59 4.18
N LYS A 159 -17.14 -14.82 3.04
CA LYS A 159 -18.38 -15.60 2.91
C LYS A 159 -18.17 -17.11 2.96
N ARG A 160 -17.00 -17.61 2.53
CA ARG A 160 -16.72 -19.06 2.46
C ARG A 160 -16.23 -19.69 3.76
N ALA A 161 -15.77 -18.89 4.71
CA ALA A 161 -15.16 -19.38 5.95
C ALA A 161 -16.09 -19.18 7.18
N ASN A 162 -17.37 -18.90 6.94
CA ASN A 162 -18.50 -19.09 7.86
C ASN A 162 -19.29 -20.33 7.42
#